data_2040b2e524e1cf7c1e61668571acce41
#
_entry.id   2040b2e524e1cf7c1e61668571acce41
#
_cell.length_a   1.000
_cell.length_b   1.000
_cell.length_c   1.000
_cell.angle_alpha   90.00
_cell.angle_beta   90.00
_cell.angle_gamma   90.00
#
_symmetry.space_group_name_H-M   'P 1'
#
loop_
_entity.id
_entity.type
_entity.pdbx_description
1 polymer ?
#
loop_
_entity_poly.entity_id
_entity_poly.type
_entity_poly.pdbx_seq_one_letter_code
_entity_poly.pdbx_strand_id
1 'polypeptide(L)'
;LLLILAILTFFLYFSKDFKLDASSDALLLEGDEDLNYLREVNERYGSRDFLVLTYEPVQSFEEEETIINLQFLKSKIEKLSWVESIVTVIDVPLLQSSDEPLMERLKNYKTLSHPKIDKKRGFQEIVNSPIYQDYVISKDGKTSGIVVYLKEDKRLKEYIKVKNEYYKQSLKKTQSKIEK
;
A
#
# COMPACT_ATOMS: atom_id res chain seq x y z
N LEU A 1 9.06 -53.83 -7.61
CA LEU A 1 10.09 -52.80 -7.59
C LEU A 1 10.01 -51.90 -8.84
N LEU A 2 10.01 -52.50 -10.04
CA LEU A 2 9.96 -51.79 -11.33
C LEU A 2 8.71 -50.90 -11.49
N LEU A 3 7.54 -51.39 -11.05
CA LEU A 3 6.27 -50.64 -11.12
C LEU A 3 6.31 -49.42 -10.21
N ILE A 4 6.87 -49.51 -9.01
CA ILE A 4 7.00 -48.35 -8.09
C ILE A 4 7.95 -47.31 -8.70
N LEU A 5 9.05 -47.74 -9.31
CA LEU A 5 10.02 -46.87 -9.95
C LEU A 5 9.40 -46.14 -11.13
N ALA A 6 8.56 -46.79 -11.93
CA ALA A 6 7.84 -46.19 -13.05
C ALA A 6 6.82 -45.15 -12.57
N ILE A 7 6.09 -45.42 -11.47
CA ILE A 7 5.16 -44.46 -10.87
C ILE A 7 5.90 -43.23 -10.33
N LEU A 8 7.01 -43.42 -9.62
CA LEU A 8 7.85 -42.34 -9.12
C LEU A 8 8.38 -41.45 -10.24
N THR A 9 8.89 -42.05 -11.33
CA THR A 9 9.41 -41.33 -12.48
C THR A 9 8.30 -40.52 -13.19
N PHE A 10 7.10 -41.10 -13.28
CA PHE A 10 5.93 -40.41 -13.81
C PHE A 10 5.55 -39.17 -12.98
N PHE A 11 5.47 -39.30 -11.66
CA PHE A 11 5.16 -38.13 -10.81
C PHE A 11 6.25 -37.08 -10.80
N LEU A 12 7.54 -37.48 -10.80
CA LEU A 12 8.66 -36.55 -10.94
C LEU A 12 8.62 -35.76 -12.26
N TYR A 13 8.25 -36.41 -13.35
CA TYR A 13 8.13 -35.75 -14.65
C TYR A 13 7.04 -34.70 -14.66
N PHE A 14 5.88 -34.95 -14.05
CA PHE A 14 4.77 -34.00 -13.95
C PHE A 14 4.98 -32.95 -12.86
N SER A 15 5.82 -33.21 -11.85
CA SER A 15 6.15 -32.28 -10.77
C SER A 15 6.85 -31.00 -11.27
N LYS A 16 7.52 -31.05 -12.40
CA LYS A 16 8.18 -29.85 -12.99
C LYS A 16 7.23 -28.74 -13.39
N ASP A 17 5.97 -29.09 -13.70
CA ASP A 17 4.93 -28.13 -14.08
C ASP A 17 4.08 -27.66 -12.88
N PHE A 18 4.37 -28.17 -11.68
CA PHE A 18 3.70 -27.76 -10.46
C PHE A 18 4.12 -26.34 -10.08
N LYS A 19 3.16 -25.42 -10.13
CA LYS A 19 3.32 -24.04 -9.70
C LYS A 19 2.43 -23.79 -8.51
N LEU A 20 3.03 -23.42 -7.38
CA LEU A 20 2.29 -22.97 -6.22
C LEU A 20 2.00 -21.47 -6.38
N ASP A 21 0.72 -21.12 -6.42
CA ASP A 21 0.33 -19.71 -6.30
C ASP A 21 0.33 -19.34 -4.81
N ALA A 22 1.39 -18.65 -4.39
CA ALA A 22 1.57 -18.17 -3.03
C ALA A 22 1.12 -16.72 -2.87
N SER A 23 0.32 -16.20 -3.82
CA SER A 23 -0.24 -14.85 -3.70
C SER A 23 -1.28 -14.79 -2.57
N SER A 24 -1.42 -13.63 -1.94
CA SER A 24 -2.48 -13.38 -0.96
C SER A 24 -3.87 -13.65 -1.52
N ASP A 25 -4.06 -13.48 -2.81
CA ASP A 25 -5.31 -13.76 -3.52
C ASP A 25 -5.68 -15.24 -3.54
N ALA A 26 -4.68 -16.14 -3.52
CA ALA A 26 -4.90 -17.58 -3.48
C ALA A 26 -5.47 -18.08 -2.14
N LEU A 27 -5.33 -17.27 -1.08
CA LEU A 27 -5.86 -17.54 0.25
C LEU A 27 -7.30 -17.03 0.42
N LEU A 28 -7.81 -16.23 -0.53
CA LEU A 28 -9.16 -15.70 -0.49
C LEU A 28 -10.14 -16.71 -1.08
N LEU A 29 -11.25 -16.93 -0.39
CA LEU A 29 -12.32 -17.82 -0.89
C LEU A 29 -12.94 -17.20 -2.14
N GLU A 30 -12.79 -17.89 -3.27
CA GLU A 30 -13.48 -17.53 -4.51
C GLU A 30 -14.99 -17.65 -4.29
N GLY A 31 -15.73 -16.55 -4.53
CA GLY A 31 -17.18 -16.48 -4.32
C GLY A 31 -17.60 -15.74 -3.04
N ASP A 32 -16.66 -15.26 -2.25
CA ASP A 32 -16.93 -14.39 -1.12
C ASP A 32 -17.56 -13.07 -1.61
N GLU A 33 -18.68 -12.68 -1.00
CA GLU A 33 -19.41 -11.45 -1.38
C GLU A 33 -18.57 -10.20 -1.12
N ASP A 34 -17.84 -10.17 -0.02
CA ASP A 34 -16.96 -9.05 0.36
C ASP A 34 -15.81 -8.89 -0.63
N LEU A 35 -15.24 -10.00 -1.10
CA LEU A 35 -14.20 -10.00 -2.13
C LEU A 35 -14.73 -9.47 -3.48
N ASN A 36 -15.94 -9.86 -3.86
CA ASN A 36 -16.57 -9.38 -5.09
C ASN A 36 -16.88 -7.88 -4.99
N TYR A 37 -17.36 -7.42 -3.84
CA TYR A 37 -17.57 -6.00 -3.56
C TYR A 37 -16.27 -5.20 -3.61
N LEU A 38 -15.20 -5.71 -2.99
CA LEU A 38 -13.88 -5.07 -3.04
C LEU A 38 -13.35 -4.96 -4.48
N ARG A 39 -13.53 -6.00 -5.29
CA ARG A 39 -13.16 -5.98 -6.72
C ARG A 39 -13.95 -4.92 -7.49
N GLU A 40 -15.25 -4.80 -7.25
CA GLU A 40 -16.08 -3.76 -7.88
C GLU A 40 -15.64 -2.34 -7.48
N VAL A 41 -15.35 -2.14 -6.20
CA VAL A 41 -14.82 -0.85 -5.70
C VAL A 41 -13.48 -0.54 -6.36
N ASN A 42 -12.58 -1.51 -6.44
CA ASN A 42 -11.27 -1.33 -7.07
C ASN A 42 -11.37 -1.07 -8.59
N GLU A 43 -12.33 -1.70 -9.28
CA GLU A 43 -12.60 -1.41 -10.71
C GLU A 43 -13.12 0.02 -10.90
N ARG A 44 -13.97 0.52 -10.00
CA ARG A 44 -14.61 1.85 -10.09
C ARG A 44 -13.68 3.00 -9.69
N TYR A 45 -12.91 2.83 -8.63
CA TYR A 45 -12.10 3.89 -8.03
C TYR A 45 -10.60 3.73 -8.31
N GLY A 46 -10.20 2.61 -8.89
CA GLY A 46 -8.81 2.20 -9.00
C GLY A 46 -8.24 1.70 -7.68
N SER A 47 -7.27 0.80 -7.74
CA SER A 47 -6.43 0.45 -6.60
C SER A 47 -5.01 0.88 -6.91
N ARG A 48 -4.33 1.46 -5.92
CA ARG A 48 -2.90 1.76 -6.01
C ARG A 48 -2.18 0.84 -5.05
N ASP A 49 -1.25 0.09 -5.59
CA ASP A 49 -0.35 -0.68 -4.74
C ASP A 49 0.54 0.26 -3.94
N PHE A 50 0.69 -0.01 -2.67
CA PHE A 50 1.55 0.77 -1.80
C PHE A 50 2.28 -0.13 -0.80
N LEU A 51 3.42 0.35 -0.32
CA LEU A 51 4.17 -0.23 0.78
C LEU A 51 4.11 0.74 1.96
N VAL A 52 3.99 0.20 3.16
CA VAL A 52 4.12 0.97 4.40
C VAL A 52 5.42 0.57 5.07
N LEU A 53 6.29 1.55 5.26
CA LEU A 53 7.51 1.42 6.04
C LEU A 53 7.30 2.16 7.37
N THR A 54 7.82 1.62 8.45
CA THR A 54 7.85 2.31 9.75
C THR A 54 9.20 2.99 9.93
N TYR A 55 9.14 4.22 10.44
CA TYR A 55 10.33 5.01 10.75
C TYR A 55 10.28 5.45 12.21
N GLU A 56 11.28 5.08 12.97
CA GLU A 56 11.48 5.45 14.36
C GLU A 56 12.82 6.19 14.46
N PRO A 57 12.80 7.53 14.62
CA PRO A 57 14.02 8.30 14.75
C PRO A 57 14.66 8.14 16.13
N VAL A 58 15.96 8.36 16.22
CA VAL A 58 16.68 8.39 17.49
C VAL A 58 16.27 9.59 18.34
N GLN A 59 15.96 10.71 17.68
CA GLN A 59 15.46 11.93 18.30
C GLN A 59 14.00 12.18 17.95
N SER A 60 13.38 13.21 18.55
CA SER A 60 11.99 13.55 18.23
C SER A 60 11.82 14.01 16.76
N PHE A 61 10.60 13.85 16.21
CA PHE A 61 10.23 14.38 14.90
C PHE A 61 10.20 15.91 14.81
N GLU A 62 10.18 16.61 15.96
CA GLU A 62 10.27 18.06 16.01
C GLU A 62 11.71 18.57 15.81
N GLU A 63 12.72 17.69 15.93
CA GLU A 63 14.11 18.04 15.72
C GLU A 63 14.44 18.20 14.24
N GLU A 64 15.17 19.28 13.92
CA GLU A 64 15.50 19.61 12.54
C GLU A 64 16.34 18.52 11.88
N GLU A 65 17.24 17.90 12.62
CA GLU A 65 18.07 16.77 12.14
C GLU A 65 17.20 15.58 11.72
N THR A 66 16.17 15.24 12.48
CA THR A 66 15.24 14.15 12.13
C THR A 66 14.47 14.48 10.84
N ILE A 67 14.03 15.72 10.68
CA ILE A 67 13.33 16.18 9.47
C ILE A 67 14.26 16.08 8.25
N ILE A 68 15.51 16.53 8.38
CA ILE A 68 16.51 16.45 7.29
C ILE A 68 16.81 15.00 6.92
N ASN A 69 16.99 14.12 7.93
CA ASN A 69 17.23 12.69 7.69
C ASN A 69 16.06 12.01 6.97
N LEU A 70 14.83 12.36 7.35
CA LEU A 70 13.63 11.83 6.72
C LEU A 70 13.45 12.36 5.29
N GLN A 71 13.74 13.65 5.04
CA GLN A 71 13.77 14.21 3.70
C GLN A 71 14.82 13.53 2.81
N PHE A 72 16.01 13.27 3.36
CA PHE A 72 17.06 12.55 2.65
C PHE A 72 16.61 11.13 2.29
N LEU A 73 16.05 10.37 3.26
CA LEU A 73 15.52 9.03 3.03
C LEU A 73 14.44 9.05 1.94
N LYS A 74 13.45 9.94 2.06
CA LYS A 74 12.41 10.16 1.05
C LYS A 74 13.00 10.38 -0.33
N SER A 75 13.96 11.30 -0.46
CA SER A 75 14.61 11.62 -1.74
C SER A 75 15.36 10.44 -2.36
N LYS A 76 15.84 9.50 -1.55
CA LYS A 76 16.50 8.28 -2.03
C LYS A 76 15.48 7.26 -2.54
N ILE A 77 14.37 7.08 -1.83
CA ILE A 77 13.32 6.15 -2.23
C ILE A 77 12.59 6.67 -3.48
N GLU A 78 12.33 7.97 -3.59
CA GLU A 78 11.71 8.60 -4.79
C GLU A 78 12.50 8.35 -6.09
N LYS A 79 13.82 8.14 -5.99
CA LYS A 79 14.66 7.82 -7.15
C LYS A 79 14.53 6.40 -7.68
N LEU A 80 13.86 5.52 -6.94
CA LEU A 80 13.64 4.14 -7.40
C LEU A 80 12.64 4.14 -8.55
N SER A 81 12.95 3.41 -9.61
CA SER A 81 12.20 3.44 -10.88
C SER A 81 10.74 2.98 -10.75
N TRP A 82 10.43 2.17 -9.73
CA TRP A 82 9.12 1.60 -9.45
C TRP A 82 8.29 2.43 -8.46
N VAL A 83 8.85 3.49 -7.87
CA VAL A 83 8.14 4.40 -6.97
C VAL A 83 7.44 5.49 -7.76
N GLU A 84 6.16 5.72 -7.48
CA GLU A 84 5.36 6.82 -8.02
C GLU A 84 5.46 8.06 -7.14
N SER A 85 5.18 7.90 -5.85
CA SER A 85 5.21 8.99 -4.86
C SER A 85 5.40 8.44 -3.45
N ILE A 86 5.78 9.32 -2.53
CA ILE A 86 5.97 8.98 -1.12
C ILE A 86 5.28 10.02 -0.26
N VAL A 87 4.58 9.55 0.77
CA VAL A 87 3.97 10.39 1.80
C VAL A 87 4.54 10.00 3.15
N THR A 88 4.97 11.00 3.90
CA THR A 88 5.55 10.85 5.24
C THR A 88 4.92 11.86 6.20
N VAL A 89 5.25 11.77 7.48
CA VAL A 89 4.80 12.72 8.51
C VAL A 89 5.20 14.16 8.21
N ILE A 90 6.29 14.41 7.48
CA ILE A 90 6.73 15.76 7.12
C ILE A 90 5.97 16.35 5.92
N ASP A 91 5.12 15.58 5.26
CA ASP A 91 4.34 16.01 4.08
C ASP A 91 2.89 16.34 4.41
N VAL A 92 2.42 15.99 5.61
CA VAL A 92 1.02 16.20 5.97
C VAL A 92 0.69 17.68 6.15
N PRO A 93 -0.49 18.13 5.67
CA PRO A 93 -0.93 19.51 5.82
C PRO A 93 -1.12 19.94 7.28
N LEU A 94 -0.57 21.09 7.64
CA LEU A 94 -0.76 21.73 8.93
C LEU A 94 -1.76 22.90 8.77
N LEU A 95 -2.90 22.81 9.43
CA LEU A 95 -3.95 23.80 9.35
C LEU A 95 -4.03 24.73 10.57
N GLN A 96 -3.54 24.25 11.73
CA GLN A 96 -3.59 25.02 13.00
C GLN A 96 -2.28 25.74 13.29
N SER A 97 -1.16 25.22 12.85
CA SER A 97 0.19 25.76 13.12
C SER A 97 0.63 26.87 12.16
N SER A 98 -0.23 27.29 11.24
CA SER A 98 0.02 28.43 10.35
C SER A 98 -0.74 29.66 10.85
N ASP A 99 -0.10 30.84 10.82
CA ASP A 99 -0.71 32.11 11.21
C ASP A 99 -1.51 32.78 10.06
N GLU A 100 -1.59 32.13 8.91
CA GLU A 100 -2.31 32.66 7.74
C GLU A 100 -3.84 32.48 7.87
N PRO A 101 -4.66 33.30 7.17
CA PRO A 101 -6.10 33.12 7.13
C PRO A 101 -6.50 31.72 6.64
N LEU A 102 -7.61 31.17 7.14
CA LEU A 102 -8.06 29.80 6.85
C LEU A 102 -8.12 29.48 5.36
N MET A 103 -8.66 30.40 4.55
CA MET A 103 -8.77 30.21 3.09
C MET A 103 -7.41 30.10 2.40
N GLU A 104 -6.40 30.81 2.91
CA GLU A 104 -5.03 30.73 2.39
C GLU A 104 -4.38 29.42 2.79
N ARG A 105 -4.57 28.98 4.03
CA ARG A 105 -4.08 27.68 4.53
C ARG A 105 -4.62 26.50 3.72
N LEU A 106 -5.89 26.56 3.30
CA LEU A 106 -6.50 25.50 2.49
C LEU A 106 -5.98 25.47 1.05
N LYS A 107 -5.58 26.62 0.50
CA LYS A 107 -5.00 26.70 -0.85
C LYS A 107 -3.50 26.37 -0.87
N ASN A 108 -2.77 26.89 0.11
CA ASN A 108 -1.32 26.82 0.22
C ASN A 108 -0.93 26.27 1.60
N TYR A 109 -1.30 25.02 1.87
CA TYR A 109 -0.97 24.39 3.15
C TYR A 109 0.54 24.30 3.36
N LYS A 110 0.96 24.49 4.60
CA LYS A 110 2.34 24.27 5.03
C LYS A 110 2.46 22.92 5.69
N THR A 111 3.65 22.37 5.65
CA THR A 111 3.98 21.06 6.22
C THR A 111 5.06 21.23 7.28
N LEU A 112 5.36 20.17 8.01
CA LEU A 112 6.38 20.19 9.05
C LEU A 112 7.77 20.57 8.50
N SER A 113 8.05 20.28 7.24
CA SER A 113 9.32 20.64 6.59
C SER A 113 9.43 22.11 6.18
N HIS A 114 8.32 22.88 6.25
CA HIS A 114 8.34 24.29 5.85
C HIS A 114 9.14 25.14 6.86
N PRO A 115 10.06 26.03 6.39
CA PRO A 115 10.98 26.76 7.29
C PRO A 115 10.29 27.77 8.23
N LYS A 116 9.11 28.27 7.86
CA LYS A 116 8.33 29.22 8.68
C LYS A 116 7.42 28.56 9.72
N ILE A 117 7.36 27.24 9.78
CA ILE A 117 6.55 26.51 10.76
C ILE A 117 7.39 26.25 12.01
N ASP A 118 6.81 26.57 13.15
CA ASP A 118 7.31 26.11 14.45
C ASP A 118 7.17 24.58 14.51
N LYS A 119 8.31 23.88 14.53
CA LYS A 119 8.38 22.41 14.45
C LYS A 119 7.66 21.74 15.59
N LYS A 120 7.80 22.27 16.80
CA LYS A 120 7.16 21.73 17.98
C LYS A 120 5.64 21.86 17.92
N ARG A 121 5.14 23.04 17.57
CA ARG A 121 3.71 23.28 17.40
C ARG A 121 3.12 22.45 16.25
N GLY A 122 3.83 22.39 15.11
CA GLY A 122 3.41 21.58 13.97
C GLY A 122 3.38 20.09 14.29
N PHE A 123 4.37 19.57 15.01
CA PHE A 123 4.40 18.18 15.43
C PHE A 123 3.28 17.85 16.41
N GLN A 124 3.02 18.73 17.39
CA GLN A 124 1.88 18.55 18.30
C GLN A 124 0.52 18.55 17.58
N GLU A 125 0.36 19.37 16.54
CA GLU A 125 -0.84 19.33 15.71
C GLU A 125 -1.02 17.95 15.05
N ILE A 126 0.07 17.35 14.54
CA ILE A 126 0.03 16.03 13.92
C ILE A 126 -0.32 14.94 14.93
N VAL A 127 0.37 14.90 16.07
CA VAL A 127 0.16 13.86 17.11
C VAL A 127 -1.25 13.93 17.69
N ASN A 128 -1.81 15.13 17.87
CA ASN A 128 -3.16 15.32 18.43
C ASN A 128 -4.28 15.28 17.39
N SER A 129 -3.95 15.12 16.11
CA SER A 129 -4.94 15.11 15.04
C SER A 129 -5.61 13.73 14.94
N PRO A 130 -6.95 13.63 15.03
CA PRO A 130 -7.65 12.37 14.82
C PRO A 130 -7.52 11.81 13.39
N ILE A 131 -7.05 12.65 12.44
CA ILE A 131 -6.85 12.24 11.05
C ILE A 131 -5.47 11.58 10.88
N TYR A 132 -4.46 12.05 11.62
CA TYR A 132 -3.08 11.58 11.45
C TYR A 132 -2.66 10.55 12.49
N GLN A 133 -3.26 10.59 13.68
CA GLN A 133 -3.00 9.63 14.75
C GLN A 133 -3.42 8.22 14.31
N ASP A 134 -2.57 7.24 14.55
CA ASP A 134 -2.70 5.83 14.19
C ASP A 134 -2.63 5.54 12.66
N TYR A 135 -2.59 6.57 11.80
CA TYR A 135 -2.42 6.42 10.34
C TYR A 135 -1.05 6.87 9.84
N VAL A 136 -0.58 8.02 10.32
CA VAL A 136 0.70 8.62 9.90
C VAL A 136 1.71 8.59 11.03
N ILE A 137 1.24 8.77 12.26
CA ILE A 137 2.05 8.82 13.47
C ILE A 137 1.41 7.99 14.58
N SER A 138 2.20 7.30 15.38
CA SER A 138 1.74 6.59 16.57
C SER A 138 1.24 7.55 17.65
N LYS A 139 0.38 7.07 18.56
CA LYS A 139 -0.18 7.88 19.68
C LYS A 139 0.88 8.51 20.57
N ASP A 140 1.99 7.82 20.75
CA ASP A 140 3.13 8.30 21.55
C ASP A 140 4.08 9.23 20.76
N GLY A 141 3.80 9.47 19.48
CA GLY A 141 4.59 10.33 18.60
C GLY A 141 5.98 9.79 18.26
N LYS A 142 6.28 8.50 18.52
CA LYS A 142 7.63 7.96 18.34
C LYS A 142 7.86 7.28 17.00
N THR A 143 6.81 6.71 16.42
CA THR A 143 6.89 5.96 15.17
C THR A 143 6.02 6.59 14.11
N SER A 144 6.55 6.81 12.92
CA SER A 144 5.80 7.32 11.77
C SER A 144 5.72 6.27 10.66
N GLY A 145 4.59 6.28 9.95
CA GLY A 145 4.42 5.58 8.68
C GLY A 145 5.04 6.37 7.52
N ILE A 146 5.72 5.64 6.63
CA ILE A 146 6.13 6.13 5.31
C ILE A 146 5.33 5.33 4.29
N VAL A 147 4.43 5.97 3.57
CA VAL A 147 3.61 5.33 2.54
C VAL A 147 4.28 5.55 1.19
N VAL A 148 4.69 4.46 0.56
CA VAL A 148 5.35 4.45 -0.75
C VAL A 148 4.36 3.93 -1.78
N TYR A 149 3.85 4.79 -2.64
CA TYR A 149 2.98 4.41 -3.74
C TYR A 149 3.80 3.88 -4.91
N LEU A 150 3.39 2.74 -5.44
CA LEU A 150 4.07 2.05 -6.53
C LEU A 150 3.50 2.49 -7.88
N LYS A 151 4.36 2.55 -8.88
CA LYS A 151 3.91 2.73 -10.26
C LYS A 151 3.12 1.52 -10.71
N GLU A 152 2.07 1.78 -11.44
CA GLU A 152 1.22 0.74 -12.00
C GLU A 152 1.98 -0.16 -12.97
N ASP A 153 1.98 -1.48 -12.73
CA ASP A 153 2.45 -2.46 -13.70
C ASP A 153 1.31 -2.83 -14.66
N LYS A 154 1.36 -2.28 -15.87
CA LYS A 154 0.36 -2.54 -16.92
C LYS A 154 0.24 -4.02 -17.28
N ARG A 155 1.35 -4.78 -17.21
CA ARG A 155 1.34 -6.22 -17.51
C ARG A 155 0.61 -6.99 -16.42
N LEU A 156 0.86 -6.65 -15.15
CA LEU A 156 0.15 -7.25 -14.02
C LEU A 156 -1.35 -6.99 -14.11
N LYS A 157 -1.78 -5.76 -14.44
CA LYS A 157 -3.19 -5.42 -14.65
C LYS A 157 -3.83 -6.26 -15.75
N GLU A 158 -3.14 -6.44 -16.87
CA GLU A 158 -3.63 -7.26 -17.96
C GLU A 158 -3.78 -8.74 -17.53
N TYR A 159 -2.80 -9.28 -16.82
CA TYR A 159 -2.90 -10.64 -16.26
C TYR A 159 -4.06 -10.79 -15.28
N ILE A 160 -4.25 -9.85 -14.36
CA ILE A 160 -5.36 -9.87 -13.40
C ILE A 160 -6.70 -9.82 -14.14
N LYS A 161 -6.83 -8.99 -15.17
CA LYS A 161 -8.05 -8.91 -16.00
C LYS A 161 -8.35 -10.25 -16.67
N VAL A 162 -7.39 -10.86 -17.34
CA VAL A 162 -7.54 -12.17 -18.00
C VAL A 162 -7.88 -13.27 -16.98
N LYS A 163 -7.20 -13.28 -15.82
CA LYS A 163 -7.49 -14.19 -14.71
C LYS A 163 -8.95 -14.06 -14.26
N ASN A 164 -9.41 -12.84 -13.99
CA ASN A 164 -10.78 -12.58 -13.53
C ASN A 164 -11.84 -12.97 -14.58
N GLU A 165 -11.60 -12.74 -15.85
CA GLU A 165 -12.48 -13.20 -16.93
C GLU A 165 -12.57 -14.73 -17.00
N TYR A 166 -11.44 -15.42 -16.85
CA TYR A 166 -11.40 -16.87 -16.79
C TYR A 166 -12.21 -17.43 -15.62
N TYR A 167 -12.07 -16.86 -14.43
CA TYR A 167 -12.86 -17.26 -13.26
C TYR A 167 -14.35 -17.00 -13.45
N LYS A 168 -14.75 -15.84 -13.96
CA LYS A 168 -16.16 -15.54 -14.27
C LYS A 168 -16.77 -16.57 -15.25
N GLN A 169 -16.00 -17.01 -16.23
CA GLN A 169 -16.44 -18.04 -17.17
C GLN A 169 -16.54 -19.43 -16.53
N SER A 170 -15.60 -19.80 -15.68
CA SER A 170 -15.59 -21.08 -14.99
C SER A 170 -16.77 -21.22 -14.01
N LEU A 171 -17.07 -20.16 -13.25
CA LEU A 171 -18.22 -20.10 -12.35
C LEU A 171 -19.54 -20.26 -13.11
N LYS A 172 -19.73 -19.56 -14.24
CA LYS A 172 -20.93 -19.71 -15.08
C LYS A 172 -21.10 -21.16 -15.61
N LYS A 173 -20.00 -21.82 -16.00
CA LYS A 173 -20.03 -23.22 -16.43
C LYS A 173 -20.41 -24.18 -15.30
N THR A 174 -19.97 -23.90 -14.08
CA THR A 174 -20.28 -24.73 -12.90
C THR A 174 -21.76 -24.56 -12.49
N GLN A 175 -22.25 -23.33 -12.44
CA GLN A 175 -23.65 -23.03 -12.17
C GLN A 175 -24.60 -23.71 -13.18
N SER A 176 -24.31 -23.60 -14.47
CA SER A 176 -25.11 -24.26 -15.52
C SER A 176 -25.09 -25.79 -15.50
N LYS A 177 -24.13 -26.40 -14.77
CA LYS A 177 -24.09 -27.87 -14.54
C LYS A 177 -24.88 -28.29 -13.31
N ILE A 178 -25.10 -27.41 -12.34
CA ILE A 178 -25.86 -27.69 -11.11
C ILE A 178 -27.36 -27.52 -11.34
N GLU A 179 -27.75 -26.65 -12.29
CA GLU A 179 -29.15 -26.40 -12.67
C GLU A 179 -29.73 -27.42 -13.67
N LYS A 180 -28.92 -28.38 -14.14
CA LYS A 180 -29.34 -29.52 -14.98
C LYS A 180 -29.39 -30.83 -14.18
#